data_ceacbdf6079a3fc9e90e9cf330b1b5c8
#
_entry.id   ceacbdf6079a3fc9e90e9cf330b1b5c8
#
_cell.length_a   1.000
_cell.length_b   1.000
_cell.length_c   1.000
_cell.angle_alpha   90.00
_cell.angle_beta   90.00
_cell.angle_gamma   90.00
#
_symmetry.space_group_name_H-M   'P 1'
#
loop_
_entity.id
_entity.type
_entity.pdbx_description
1 polymer ?
#
loop_
_entity_poly.entity_id
_entity_poly.type
_entity_poly.pdbx_seq_one_letter_code
_entity_poly.pdbx_strand_id
1 'polypeptide(L)'
;MSPHSSFLIKLLTVALKLLIVVLVAWFIRDTLLKAWQQLGRQTWNWQPLWIISAGAIYLLGLLPAGLYWHYVLKVLGQQTQLKNTLRAYYIGHLGKYVPGKAMVVVLRAGLIRAPRVDTALATVSIFYETLTMMAVGAFLAAGILAVRLREERMFFWGAIALMIISGFPILPPVFRFLAQLAGIGKSNESTCANLSWPGYTSILAGLVCMSVSWILLAASLWATFRAMGVDNIGLFEHGPEYLAAVSLSMVAGFLSFIPAGFGVRDLILLELLVRLFAISDATATVASAMLRIIWLVSELIISAILYFVKTK
;
A
#
# COMPACT_ATOMS: atom_id res chain seq x y z
N MET A 1 -21.73 -27.12 -17.94
CA MET A 1 -22.16 -26.34 -16.75
C MET A 1 -23.62 -25.97 -16.95
N SER A 2 -24.49 -26.29 -16.01
CA SER A 2 -25.92 -25.98 -16.12
C SER A 2 -26.14 -24.46 -16.06
N PRO A 3 -27.16 -23.90 -16.73
CA PRO A 3 -27.43 -22.45 -16.71
C PRO A 3 -27.67 -21.91 -15.29
N HIS A 4 -28.12 -22.74 -14.36
CA HIS A 4 -28.28 -22.39 -12.94
C HIS A 4 -26.94 -22.14 -12.21
N SER A 5 -25.85 -22.84 -12.56
CA SER A 5 -24.55 -22.65 -11.93
C SER A 5 -23.92 -21.29 -12.36
N SER A 6 -24.14 -20.87 -13.60
CA SER A 6 -23.64 -19.58 -14.09
C SER A 6 -24.36 -18.37 -13.47
N PHE A 7 -25.65 -18.51 -13.19
CA PHE A 7 -26.44 -17.48 -12.53
C PHE A 7 -26.05 -17.32 -11.05
N LEU A 8 -25.91 -18.45 -10.33
CA LEU A 8 -25.44 -18.46 -8.94
C LEU A 8 -24.05 -17.83 -8.78
N ILE A 9 -23.11 -18.15 -9.69
CA ILE A 9 -21.76 -17.55 -9.67
C ILE A 9 -21.83 -16.03 -9.90
N LYS A 10 -22.66 -15.57 -10.84
CA LYS A 10 -22.86 -14.13 -11.06
C LYS A 10 -23.48 -13.43 -9.85
N LEU A 11 -24.50 -14.03 -9.23
CA LEU A 11 -25.15 -13.50 -8.04
C LEU A 11 -24.18 -13.43 -6.84
N LEU A 12 -23.42 -14.49 -6.60
CA LEU A 12 -22.36 -14.53 -5.58
C LEU A 12 -21.28 -13.46 -5.83
N THR A 13 -20.89 -13.26 -7.07
CA THR A 13 -19.90 -12.22 -7.43
C THR A 13 -20.43 -10.82 -7.16
N VAL A 14 -21.70 -10.56 -7.48
CA VAL A 14 -22.34 -9.28 -7.17
C VAL A 14 -22.51 -9.08 -5.67
N ALA A 15 -22.99 -10.11 -4.95
CA ALA A 15 -23.13 -10.07 -3.50
C ALA A 15 -21.79 -9.82 -2.80
N LEU A 16 -20.71 -10.48 -3.25
CA LEU A 16 -19.36 -10.25 -2.73
C LEU A 16 -18.88 -8.82 -2.99
N LYS A 17 -19.14 -8.26 -4.19
CA LYS A 17 -18.80 -6.87 -4.51
C LYS A 17 -19.55 -5.88 -3.61
N LEU A 18 -20.84 -6.10 -3.40
CA LEU A 18 -21.67 -5.27 -2.52
C LEU A 18 -21.20 -5.38 -1.06
N LEU A 19 -20.90 -6.59 -0.60
CA LEU A 19 -20.35 -6.81 0.75
C LEU A 19 -19.04 -6.04 0.97
N ILE A 20 -18.14 -6.05 -0.02
CA ILE A 20 -16.89 -5.29 0.03
C ILE A 20 -17.18 -3.79 0.16
N VAL A 21 -18.09 -3.25 -0.64
CA VAL A 21 -18.46 -1.83 -0.58
C VAL A 21 -19.05 -1.46 0.78
N VAL A 22 -19.95 -2.29 1.30
CA VAL A 22 -20.57 -2.08 2.63
C VAL A 22 -19.52 -2.16 3.74
N LEU A 23 -18.62 -3.13 3.70
CA LEU A 23 -17.53 -3.24 4.68
C LEU A 23 -16.61 -2.03 4.63
N VAL A 24 -16.22 -1.59 3.44
CA VAL A 24 -15.38 -0.39 3.27
C VAL A 24 -16.11 0.83 3.85
N ALA A 25 -17.36 1.02 3.51
CA ALA A 25 -18.17 2.14 4.02
C ALA A 25 -18.30 2.09 5.56
N TRP A 26 -18.54 0.91 6.11
CA TRP A 26 -18.67 0.73 7.55
C TRP A 26 -17.34 1.02 8.29
N PHE A 27 -16.23 0.50 7.81
CA PHE A 27 -14.93 0.76 8.42
C PHE A 27 -14.49 2.24 8.31
N ILE A 28 -14.85 2.94 7.21
CA ILE A 28 -14.52 4.36 7.05
C ILE A 28 -15.46 5.26 7.87
N ARG A 29 -16.65 4.78 8.21
CA ARG A 29 -17.71 5.56 8.87
C ARG A 29 -17.20 6.37 10.05
N ASP A 30 -16.53 5.74 11.00
CA ASP A 30 -16.11 6.39 12.24
C ASP A 30 -15.05 7.46 11.99
N THR A 31 -14.12 7.22 11.06
CA THR A 31 -13.13 8.22 10.63
C THR A 31 -13.82 9.40 9.95
N LEU A 32 -14.82 9.12 9.08
CA LEU A 32 -15.60 10.16 8.41
C LEU A 32 -16.48 10.96 9.38
N LEU A 33 -17.11 10.31 10.35
CA LEU A 33 -17.94 11.00 11.35
C LEU A 33 -17.09 11.93 12.23
N LYS A 34 -15.91 11.49 12.68
CA LYS A 34 -14.97 12.32 13.42
C LYS A 34 -14.49 13.51 12.57
N ALA A 35 -14.11 13.26 11.33
CA ALA A 35 -13.71 14.32 10.41
C ALA A 35 -14.85 15.30 10.14
N TRP A 36 -16.09 14.81 9.94
CA TRP A 36 -17.28 15.64 9.75
C TRP A 36 -17.56 16.57 10.93
N GLN A 37 -17.45 16.05 12.16
CA GLN A 37 -17.58 16.85 13.39
C GLN A 37 -16.51 17.94 13.52
N GLN A 38 -15.32 17.71 13.02
CA GLN A 38 -14.24 18.68 13.03
C GLN A 38 -14.33 19.69 11.87
N LEU A 39 -14.90 19.28 10.72
CA LEU A 39 -15.09 20.17 9.56
C LEU A 39 -15.96 21.38 9.89
N GLY A 40 -17.00 21.19 10.71
CA GLY A 40 -17.90 22.30 11.12
C GLY A 40 -17.31 23.27 12.14
N ARG A 41 -16.15 22.97 12.73
CA ARG A 41 -15.53 23.78 13.77
C ARG A 41 -14.51 24.80 13.26
N GLN A 42 -14.07 24.65 12.03
CA GLN A 42 -13.06 25.53 11.39
C GLN A 42 -13.49 25.88 9.97
N THR A 43 -13.10 27.07 9.51
CA THR A 43 -13.25 27.47 8.11
C THR A 43 -12.09 26.93 7.30
N TRP A 44 -12.39 26.14 6.28
CA TRP A 44 -11.40 25.52 5.40
C TRP A 44 -11.40 26.23 4.06
N ASN A 45 -10.22 26.55 3.54
CA ASN A 45 -10.07 27.10 2.20
C ASN A 45 -9.78 25.97 1.19
N TRP A 46 -10.85 25.27 0.79
CA TRP A 46 -10.72 24.11 -0.10
C TRP A 46 -10.18 24.50 -1.48
N GLN A 47 -9.14 23.81 -1.90
CA GLN A 47 -8.49 23.98 -3.20
C GLN A 47 -8.63 22.72 -4.05
N PRO A 48 -9.66 22.60 -4.92
CA PRO A 48 -9.97 21.37 -5.65
C PRO A 48 -8.83 20.86 -6.54
N LEU A 49 -8.02 21.75 -7.10
CA LEU A 49 -6.88 21.38 -7.93
C LEU A 49 -5.86 20.56 -7.13
N TRP A 50 -5.64 20.89 -5.87
CA TRP A 50 -4.74 20.14 -5.00
C TRP A 50 -5.31 18.77 -4.60
N ILE A 51 -6.64 18.59 -4.55
CA ILE A 51 -7.27 17.29 -4.35
C ILE A 51 -6.93 16.37 -5.53
N ILE A 52 -7.09 16.86 -6.76
CA ILE A 52 -6.74 16.12 -7.98
C ILE A 52 -5.23 15.81 -8.02
N SER A 53 -4.41 16.81 -7.69
CA SER A 53 -2.95 16.64 -7.65
C SER A 53 -2.52 15.61 -6.62
N ALA A 54 -3.10 15.61 -5.42
CA ALA A 54 -2.81 14.62 -4.37
C ALA A 54 -3.14 13.19 -4.84
N GLY A 55 -4.28 13.00 -5.52
CA GLY A 55 -4.67 11.73 -6.11
C GLY A 55 -3.75 11.28 -7.24
N ALA A 56 -3.37 12.21 -8.14
CA ALA A 56 -2.44 11.92 -9.22
C ALA A 56 -1.04 11.55 -8.71
N ILE A 57 -0.51 12.30 -7.75
CA ILE A 57 0.79 12.02 -7.10
C ILE A 57 0.74 10.66 -6.40
N TYR A 58 -0.37 10.33 -5.72
CA TYR A 58 -0.57 9.02 -5.12
C TYR A 58 -0.49 7.88 -6.14
N LEU A 59 -1.22 8.00 -7.25
CA LEU A 59 -1.19 6.99 -8.32
C LEU A 59 0.20 6.86 -8.96
N LEU A 60 0.90 7.98 -9.15
CA LEU A 60 2.31 7.96 -9.59
C LEU A 60 3.20 7.28 -8.55
N GLY A 61 2.92 7.45 -7.26
CA GLY A 61 3.64 6.80 -6.18
C GLY A 61 3.49 5.28 -6.14
N LEU A 62 2.40 4.73 -6.65
CA LEU A 62 2.22 3.29 -6.79
C LEU A 62 2.98 2.69 -7.99
N LEU A 63 3.37 3.51 -8.97
CA LEU A 63 4.01 3.04 -10.19
C LEU A 63 5.38 2.38 -9.96
N PRO A 64 6.33 2.98 -9.19
CA PRO A 64 7.62 2.34 -8.93
C PRO A 64 7.48 0.99 -8.22
N ALA A 65 6.53 0.85 -7.31
CA ALA A 65 6.25 -0.41 -6.64
C ALA A 65 5.69 -1.47 -7.61
N GLY A 66 4.80 -1.07 -8.52
CA GLY A 66 4.31 -1.95 -9.60
C GLY A 66 5.41 -2.36 -10.59
N LEU A 67 6.35 -1.46 -10.91
CA LEU A 67 7.52 -1.75 -11.74
C LEU A 67 8.47 -2.73 -11.02
N TYR A 68 8.69 -2.53 -9.73
CA TYR A 68 9.48 -3.44 -8.91
C TYR A 68 8.85 -4.84 -8.85
N TRP A 69 7.53 -4.93 -8.67
CA TRP A 69 6.85 -6.23 -8.73
C TRP A 69 7.02 -6.92 -10.07
N HIS A 70 6.95 -6.19 -11.18
CA HIS A 70 7.24 -6.74 -12.51
C HIS A 70 8.68 -7.26 -12.62
N TYR A 71 9.66 -6.52 -12.08
CA TYR A 71 11.04 -6.96 -12.00
C TYR A 71 11.18 -8.26 -11.19
N VAL A 72 10.56 -8.36 -10.00
CA VAL A 72 10.59 -9.56 -9.17
C VAL A 72 9.99 -10.77 -9.88
N LEU A 73 8.86 -10.59 -10.60
CA LEU A 73 8.26 -11.63 -11.42
C LEU A 73 9.25 -12.14 -12.49
N LYS A 74 9.98 -11.26 -13.15
CA LYS A 74 11.00 -11.63 -14.14
C LYS A 74 12.18 -12.38 -13.50
N VAL A 75 12.65 -11.94 -12.34
CA VAL A 75 13.70 -12.64 -11.58
C VAL A 75 13.27 -14.06 -11.25
N LEU A 76 11.99 -14.26 -10.89
CA LEU A 76 11.39 -15.58 -10.66
C LEU A 76 11.04 -16.34 -11.96
N GLY A 77 11.55 -15.90 -13.13
CA GLY A 77 11.35 -16.58 -14.41
C GLY A 77 9.93 -16.46 -15.00
N GLN A 78 9.08 -15.60 -14.44
CA GLN A 78 7.71 -15.46 -14.90
C GLN A 78 7.62 -14.58 -16.15
N GLN A 79 6.98 -15.08 -17.22
CA GLN A 79 6.85 -14.37 -18.49
C GLN A 79 5.56 -13.55 -18.50
N THR A 80 5.59 -12.36 -17.91
CA THR A 80 4.49 -11.39 -17.93
C THR A 80 4.84 -10.16 -18.76
N GLN A 81 3.83 -9.56 -19.38
CA GLN A 81 3.95 -8.25 -20.00
C GLN A 81 3.79 -7.16 -18.92
N LEU A 82 4.59 -6.08 -19.02
CA LEU A 82 4.53 -4.96 -18.08
C LEU A 82 3.11 -4.39 -17.93
N LYS A 83 2.40 -4.20 -19.04
CA LYS A 83 1.02 -3.71 -19.07
C LYS A 83 0.08 -4.57 -18.21
N ASN A 84 0.20 -5.90 -18.32
CA ASN A 84 -0.64 -6.82 -17.57
C ASN A 84 -0.27 -6.81 -16.09
N THR A 85 1.02 -6.71 -15.76
CA THR A 85 1.48 -6.60 -14.38
C THR A 85 0.99 -5.31 -13.72
N LEU A 86 1.16 -4.15 -14.37
CA LEU A 86 0.69 -2.88 -13.83
C LEU A 86 -0.83 -2.85 -13.67
N ARG A 87 -1.58 -3.39 -14.66
CA ARG A 87 -3.03 -3.54 -14.54
C ARG A 87 -3.42 -4.39 -13.32
N ALA A 88 -2.77 -5.53 -13.15
CA ALA A 88 -3.01 -6.40 -12.00
C ALA A 88 -2.60 -5.73 -10.67
N TYR A 89 -1.55 -4.93 -10.69
CA TYR A 89 -1.07 -4.17 -9.53
C TYR A 89 -2.13 -3.18 -9.05
N TYR A 90 -2.58 -2.28 -9.92
CA TYR A 90 -3.55 -1.24 -9.56
C TYR A 90 -4.92 -1.82 -9.18
N ILE A 91 -5.47 -2.73 -9.99
CA ILE A 91 -6.78 -3.34 -9.67
C ILE A 91 -6.68 -4.19 -8.39
N GLY A 92 -5.60 -4.98 -8.25
CA GLY A 92 -5.39 -5.82 -7.09
C GLY A 92 -5.15 -5.04 -5.80
N HIS A 93 -4.73 -3.77 -5.88
CA HIS A 93 -4.52 -2.91 -4.72
C HIS A 93 -5.82 -2.67 -3.93
N LEU A 94 -6.99 -2.69 -4.60
CA LEU A 94 -8.29 -2.63 -3.94
C LEU A 94 -8.54 -3.80 -2.97
N GLY A 95 -7.84 -4.92 -3.14
CA GLY A 95 -7.95 -6.08 -2.25
C GLY A 95 -7.57 -5.80 -0.80
N LYS A 96 -6.84 -4.72 -0.51
CA LYS A 96 -6.47 -4.33 0.86
C LYS A 96 -7.66 -3.94 1.73
N TYR A 97 -8.78 -3.53 1.12
CA TYR A 97 -10.01 -3.16 1.81
C TYR A 97 -10.85 -4.37 2.23
N VAL A 98 -10.55 -5.55 1.67
CA VAL A 98 -11.24 -6.80 2.02
C VAL A 98 -10.59 -7.42 3.25
N PRO A 99 -11.39 -7.89 4.23
CA PRO A 99 -10.86 -8.57 5.40
C PRO A 99 -9.92 -9.73 5.04
N GLY A 100 -8.81 -9.87 5.80
CA GLY A 100 -7.88 -10.99 5.69
C GLY A 100 -6.65 -10.76 4.80
N LYS A 101 -6.49 -9.57 4.16
CA LYS A 101 -5.32 -9.20 3.31
C LYS A 101 -4.98 -10.16 2.16
N ALA A 102 -5.50 -11.38 2.19
CA ALA A 102 -5.30 -12.38 1.15
C ALA A 102 -5.90 -11.95 -0.19
N MET A 103 -6.91 -11.07 -0.19
CA MET A 103 -7.59 -10.65 -1.41
C MET A 103 -6.68 -9.88 -2.36
N VAL A 104 -5.70 -9.12 -1.87
CA VAL A 104 -4.67 -8.48 -2.72
C VAL A 104 -3.91 -9.54 -3.52
N VAL A 105 -3.50 -10.62 -2.84
CA VAL A 105 -2.77 -11.74 -3.46
C VAL A 105 -3.65 -12.45 -4.47
N VAL A 106 -4.90 -12.77 -4.09
CA VAL A 106 -5.86 -13.46 -4.96
C VAL A 106 -6.14 -12.64 -6.23
N LEU A 107 -6.40 -11.35 -6.08
CA LEU A 107 -6.68 -10.46 -7.22
C LEU A 107 -5.45 -10.31 -8.12
N ARG A 108 -4.27 -10.01 -7.57
CA ARG A 108 -3.05 -9.82 -8.37
C ARG A 108 -2.65 -11.11 -9.08
N ALA A 109 -2.58 -12.25 -8.38
CA ALA A 109 -2.24 -13.53 -8.98
C ALA A 109 -3.28 -13.97 -10.01
N GLY A 110 -4.58 -13.76 -9.74
CA GLY A 110 -5.65 -14.08 -10.68
C GLY A 110 -5.62 -13.23 -11.95
N LEU A 111 -5.30 -11.94 -11.85
CA LEU A 111 -5.27 -11.02 -13.00
C LEU A 111 -4.05 -11.21 -13.91
N ILE A 112 -2.92 -11.73 -13.40
CA ILE A 112 -1.74 -12.04 -14.22
C ILE A 112 -1.71 -13.49 -14.72
N ARG A 113 -2.75 -14.29 -14.40
CA ARG A 113 -2.82 -15.69 -14.79
C ARG A 113 -2.68 -15.85 -16.31
N ALA A 114 -1.65 -16.58 -16.75
CA ALA A 114 -1.36 -16.87 -18.13
C ALA A 114 -0.68 -18.26 -18.21
N PRO A 115 -0.65 -18.92 -19.38
CA PRO A 115 -0.04 -20.25 -19.52
C PRO A 115 1.43 -20.36 -19.08
N ARG A 116 2.15 -19.21 -19.07
CA ARG A 116 3.57 -19.13 -18.69
C ARG A 116 3.81 -18.44 -17.35
N VAL A 117 2.77 -18.39 -16.50
CA VAL A 117 2.85 -17.77 -15.17
C VAL A 117 2.40 -18.79 -14.13
N ASP A 118 3.34 -19.22 -13.31
CA ASP A 118 3.06 -20.06 -12.17
C ASP A 118 2.40 -19.24 -11.05
N THR A 119 1.22 -19.69 -10.60
CA THR A 119 0.42 -18.96 -9.59
C THR A 119 1.11 -18.94 -8.22
N ALA A 120 1.87 -19.98 -7.87
CA ALA A 120 2.59 -20.01 -6.59
C ALA A 120 3.75 -19.03 -6.59
N LEU A 121 4.53 -18.97 -7.68
CA LEU A 121 5.61 -18.00 -7.83
C LEU A 121 5.10 -16.56 -7.95
N ALA A 122 3.96 -16.37 -8.62
CA ALA A 122 3.28 -15.08 -8.63
C ALA A 122 2.88 -14.64 -7.21
N THR A 123 2.36 -15.56 -6.40
CA THR A 123 2.01 -15.31 -4.99
C THR A 123 3.25 -14.92 -4.17
N VAL A 124 4.34 -15.65 -4.31
CA VAL A 124 5.62 -15.35 -3.66
C VAL A 124 6.13 -13.97 -4.02
N SER A 125 6.06 -13.61 -5.31
CA SER A 125 6.50 -12.31 -5.78
C SER A 125 5.71 -11.15 -5.16
N ILE A 126 4.41 -11.33 -4.93
CA ILE A 126 3.54 -10.35 -4.28
C ILE A 126 3.97 -10.15 -2.81
N PHE A 127 4.22 -11.26 -2.09
CA PHE A 127 4.70 -11.17 -0.72
C PHE A 127 6.07 -10.49 -0.63
N TYR A 128 7.00 -10.85 -1.53
CA TYR A 128 8.33 -10.25 -1.56
C TYR A 128 8.27 -8.73 -1.82
N GLU A 129 7.50 -8.31 -2.82
CA GLU A 129 7.26 -6.90 -3.12
C GLU A 129 6.66 -6.16 -1.93
N THR A 130 5.60 -6.70 -1.34
CA THR A 130 4.89 -6.06 -0.23
C THR A 130 5.77 -5.95 1.02
N LEU A 131 6.50 -7.00 1.38
CA LEU A 131 7.44 -6.98 2.51
C LEU A 131 8.59 -5.99 2.24
N THR A 132 9.10 -5.91 1.02
CA THR A 132 10.13 -4.93 0.64
C THR A 132 9.61 -3.49 0.80
N MET A 133 8.37 -3.23 0.36
CA MET A 133 7.72 -1.92 0.55
C MET A 133 7.64 -1.56 2.03
N MET A 134 7.20 -2.48 2.88
CA MET A 134 7.08 -2.26 4.33
C MET A 134 8.45 -2.08 5.01
N ALA A 135 9.43 -2.90 4.64
CA ALA A 135 10.79 -2.80 5.19
C ALA A 135 11.45 -1.46 4.88
N VAL A 136 11.37 -1.00 3.62
CA VAL A 136 11.91 0.30 3.22
C VAL A 136 11.18 1.44 3.93
N GLY A 137 9.85 1.38 4.03
CA GLY A 137 9.08 2.39 4.75
C GLY A 137 9.44 2.46 6.24
N ALA A 138 9.60 1.31 6.91
CA ALA A 138 10.02 1.25 8.30
C ALA A 138 11.45 1.79 8.49
N PHE A 139 12.36 1.46 7.57
CA PHE A 139 13.74 1.96 7.59
C PHE A 139 13.79 3.49 7.46
N LEU A 140 13.07 4.05 6.48
CA LEU A 140 13.00 5.50 6.29
C LEU A 140 12.39 6.22 7.50
N ALA A 141 11.28 5.68 8.03
CA ALA A 141 10.65 6.23 9.23
C ALA A 141 11.59 6.19 10.43
N ALA A 142 12.24 5.05 10.69
CA ALA A 142 13.17 4.90 11.81
C ALA A 142 14.33 5.89 11.73
N GLY A 143 14.92 6.05 10.54
CA GLY A 143 16.02 6.99 10.33
C GLY A 143 15.62 8.44 10.60
N ILE A 144 14.44 8.86 10.11
CA ILE A 144 13.94 10.22 10.31
C ILE A 144 13.55 10.47 11.77
N LEU A 145 12.82 9.55 12.39
CA LEU A 145 12.37 9.70 13.78
C LEU A 145 13.53 9.65 14.77
N ALA A 146 14.59 8.93 14.48
CA ALA A 146 15.83 8.95 15.26
C ALA A 146 16.45 10.35 15.36
N VAL A 147 16.24 11.19 14.35
CA VAL A 147 16.77 12.57 14.31
C VAL A 147 15.75 13.56 14.86
N ARG A 148 14.46 13.41 14.49
CA ARG A 148 13.41 14.41 14.75
C ARG A 148 12.72 14.25 16.11
N LEU A 149 12.56 13.01 16.59
CA LEU A 149 11.88 12.68 17.86
C LEU A 149 12.82 11.91 18.80
N ARG A 150 14.03 12.44 19.02
CA ARG A 150 15.04 11.78 19.89
C ARG A 150 14.55 11.52 21.32
N GLU A 151 13.70 12.38 21.84
CA GLU A 151 13.15 12.27 23.19
C GLU A 151 11.98 11.29 23.27
N GLU A 152 11.32 11.04 22.16
CA GLU A 152 10.15 10.16 22.05
C GLU A 152 10.57 8.71 21.82
N ARG A 153 11.16 8.08 22.81
CA ARG A 153 11.72 6.71 22.75
C ARG A 153 10.74 5.68 22.19
N MET A 154 9.43 5.84 22.46
CA MET A 154 8.42 4.89 22.01
C MET A 154 8.33 4.83 20.48
N PHE A 155 8.28 5.97 19.78
CA PHE A 155 8.23 6.00 18.31
C PHE A 155 9.52 5.50 17.68
N PHE A 156 10.66 5.87 18.26
CA PHE A 156 11.96 5.40 17.78
C PHE A 156 12.09 3.88 17.89
N TRP A 157 11.89 3.30 19.06
CA TRP A 157 12.00 1.86 19.26
C TRP A 157 10.90 1.11 18.51
N GLY A 158 9.70 1.68 18.40
CA GLY A 158 8.62 1.14 17.58
C GLY A 158 9.03 1.05 16.10
N ALA A 159 9.62 2.11 15.53
CA ALA A 159 10.09 2.11 14.14
C ALA A 159 11.23 1.10 13.93
N ILE A 160 12.18 0.99 14.86
CA ILE A 160 13.24 -0.04 14.82
C ILE A 160 12.65 -1.45 14.86
N ALA A 161 11.70 -1.71 15.75
CA ALA A 161 11.04 -3.02 15.82
C ALA A 161 10.30 -3.36 14.52
N LEU A 162 9.56 -2.40 13.96
CA LEU A 162 8.88 -2.55 12.67
C LEU A 162 9.87 -2.78 11.52
N MET A 163 11.01 -2.09 11.53
CA MET A 163 12.08 -2.28 10.56
C MET A 163 12.64 -3.71 10.61
N ILE A 164 12.92 -4.24 11.80
CA ILE A 164 13.41 -5.61 11.98
C ILE A 164 12.36 -6.62 11.53
N ILE A 165 11.10 -6.47 11.99
CA ILE A 165 10.00 -7.39 11.65
C ILE A 165 9.74 -7.42 10.15
N SER A 166 9.78 -6.27 9.48
CA SER A 166 9.51 -6.18 8.04
C SER A 166 10.76 -6.51 7.20
N GLY A 167 11.95 -6.14 7.68
CA GLY A 167 13.21 -6.28 6.95
C GLY A 167 13.79 -7.69 7.00
N PHE A 168 13.67 -8.37 8.13
CA PHE A 168 14.23 -9.72 8.29
C PHE A 168 13.70 -10.73 7.25
N PRO A 169 12.38 -10.79 6.97
CA PRO A 169 11.83 -11.72 6.00
C PRO A 169 12.27 -11.50 4.54
N ILE A 170 12.75 -10.31 4.17
CA ILE A 170 13.19 -10.03 2.79
C ILE A 170 14.65 -10.43 2.51
N LEU A 171 15.42 -10.76 3.53
CA LEU A 171 16.78 -11.26 3.35
C LEU A 171 16.74 -12.53 2.49
N PRO A 172 17.60 -12.66 1.44
CA PRO A 172 17.50 -13.75 0.47
C PRO A 172 17.48 -15.15 1.08
N PRO A 173 18.33 -15.50 2.08
CA PRO A 173 18.30 -16.83 2.69
C PRO A 173 17.01 -17.05 3.49
N VAL A 174 16.53 -16.01 4.20
CA VAL A 174 15.32 -16.10 5.03
C VAL A 174 14.08 -16.21 4.14
N PHE A 175 13.98 -15.36 3.13
CA PHE A 175 12.85 -15.40 2.19
C PHE A 175 12.74 -16.73 1.47
N ARG A 176 13.87 -17.27 0.97
CA ARG A 176 13.93 -18.58 0.35
C ARG A 176 13.45 -19.68 1.30
N PHE A 177 13.94 -19.69 2.54
CA PHE A 177 13.52 -20.63 3.58
C PHE A 177 12.01 -20.55 3.85
N LEU A 178 11.44 -19.34 4.01
CA LEU A 178 10.01 -19.14 4.24
C LEU A 178 9.16 -19.61 3.04
N ALA A 179 9.61 -19.33 1.82
CA ALA A 179 8.93 -19.78 0.62
C ALA A 179 8.92 -21.33 0.50
N GLN A 180 10.04 -21.98 0.83
CA GLN A 180 10.13 -23.44 0.86
C GLN A 180 9.26 -24.05 1.96
N LEU A 181 9.19 -23.41 3.14
CA LEU A 181 8.32 -23.84 4.24
C LEU A 181 6.84 -23.76 3.84
N ALA A 182 6.47 -22.75 3.06
CA ALA A 182 5.12 -22.60 2.47
C ALA A 182 4.82 -23.63 1.36
N GLY A 183 5.71 -24.58 1.10
CA GLY A 183 5.54 -25.66 0.13
C GLY A 183 5.84 -25.26 -1.32
N ILE A 184 6.38 -24.07 -1.54
CA ILE A 184 6.74 -23.59 -2.86
C ILE A 184 8.04 -24.27 -3.27
N GLY A 185 7.99 -25.02 -4.35
CA GLY A 185 9.11 -25.84 -4.80
C GLY A 185 8.97 -27.34 -4.58
N LYS A 186 7.93 -27.79 -3.87
CA LYS A 186 7.70 -29.23 -3.66
C LYS A 186 6.92 -29.89 -4.81
N SER A 187 6.15 -29.13 -5.58
CA SER A 187 5.26 -29.68 -6.62
C SER A 187 5.94 -29.97 -7.97
N ASN A 188 7.16 -29.46 -8.24
CA ASN A 188 7.91 -29.74 -9.47
C ASN A 188 9.40 -29.56 -9.19
N GLU A 189 10.10 -30.61 -8.76
CA GLU A 189 11.55 -30.59 -8.49
C GLU A 189 12.39 -30.11 -9.69
N SER A 190 11.98 -30.43 -10.91
CA SER A 190 12.66 -30.01 -12.13
C SER A 190 12.54 -28.52 -12.43
N THR A 191 11.45 -27.87 -12.01
CA THR A 191 11.25 -26.42 -12.21
C THR A 191 11.99 -25.61 -11.15
N CYS A 192 12.21 -26.15 -9.97
CA CYS A 192 12.82 -25.46 -8.84
C CYS A 192 14.35 -25.49 -8.82
N ALA A 193 14.95 -26.50 -9.46
CA ALA A 193 16.42 -26.60 -9.56
C ALA A 193 17.05 -25.41 -10.32
N ASN A 194 16.30 -24.80 -11.26
CA ASN A 194 16.75 -23.67 -12.07
C ASN A 194 16.07 -22.34 -11.70
N LEU A 195 15.39 -22.27 -10.55
CA LEU A 195 14.67 -21.07 -10.14
C LEU A 195 15.66 -20.00 -9.61
N SER A 196 15.71 -18.84 -10.26
CA SER A 196 16.43 -17.68 -9.75
C SER A 196 15.62 -17.04 -8.62
N TRP A 197 16.13 -17.09 -7.40
CA TRP A 197 15.52 -16.39 -6.27
C TRP A 197 15.96 -14.93 -6.21
N PRO A 198 15.12 -14.01 -5.67
CA PRO A 198 15.53 -12.64 -5.44
C PRO A 198 16.80 -12.60 -4.55
N GLY A 199 17.85 -11.98 -5.08
CA GLY A 199 19.14 -11.81 -4.41
C GLY A 199 19.31 -10.41 -3.82
N TYR A 200 20.53 -10.07 -3.39
CA TYR A 200 20.86 -8.75 -2.84
C TYR A 200 20.66 -7.62 -3.86
N THR A 201 20.86 -7.89 -5.16
CA THR A 201 20.55 -6.93 -6.23
C THR A 201 19.06 -6.58 -6.28
N SER A 202 18.18 -7.54 -5.99
CA SER A 202 16.74 -7.31 -5.88
C SER A 202 16.39 -6.44 -4.67
N ILE A 203 17.09 -6.62 -3.54
CA ILE A 203 16.93 -5.73 -2.37
C ILE A 203 17.33 -4.31 -2.72
N LEU A 204 18.48 -4.12 -3.40
CA LEU A 204 18.94 -2.79 -3.80
C LEU A 204 17.96 -2.11 -4.79
N ALA A 205 17.49 -2.83 -5.79
CA ALA A 205 16.47 -2.35 -6.71
C ALA A 205 15.17 -1.99 -5.95
N GLY A 206 14.77 -2.84 -4.99
CA GLY A 206 13.63 -2.59 -4.11
C GLY A 206 13.81 -1.34 -3.26
N LEU A 207 14.99 -1.14 -2.66
CA LEU A 207 15.29 0.05 -1.87
C LEU A 207 15.11 1.32 -2.70
N VAL A 208 15.62 1.36 -3.93
CA VAL A 208 15.47 2.53 -4.82
C VAL A 208 14.00 2.72 -5.21
N CYS A 209 13.35 1.70 -5.78
CA CYS A 209 11.97 1.83 -6.25
C CYS A 209 10.99 2.18 -5.13
N MET A 210 11.12 1.52 -3.96
CA MET A 210 10.22 1.76 -2.83
C MET A 210 10.48 3.11 -2.16
N SER A 211 11.73 3.59 -2.11
CA SER A 211 12.02 4.94 -1.62
C SER A 211 11.35 6.01 -2.49
N VAL A 212 11.41 5.87 -3.82
CA VAL A 212 10.68 6.77 -4.72
C VAL A 212 9.17 6.70 -4.49
N SER A 213 8.62 5.49 -4.31
CA SER A 213 7.20 5.32 -3.96
C SER A 213 6.86 6.06 -2.66
N TRP A 214 7.63 5.88 -1.60
CA TRP A 214 7.37 6.52 -0.31
C TRP A 214 7.48 8.05 -0.37
N ILE A 215 8.44 8.59 -1.12
CA ILE A 215 8.57 10.05 -1.35
C ILE A 215 7.32 10.60 -2.05
N LEU A 216 6.82 9.91 -3.08
CA LEU A 216 5.60 10.34 -3.76
C LEU A 216 4.36 10.20 -2.88
N LEU A 217 4.26 9.17 -2.05
CA LEU A 217 3.18 9.04 -1.07
C LEU A 217 3.22 10.17 -0.03
N ALA A 218 4.41 10.57 0.43
CA ALA A 218 4.61 11.70 1.30
C ALA A 218 4.21 13.03 0.62
N ALA A 219 4.58 13.21 -0.64
CA ALA A 219 4.18 14.36 -1.44
C ALA A 219 2.65 14.42 -1.64
N SER A 220 1.97 13.26 -1.75
CA SER A 220 0.52 13.20 -1.78
C SER A 220 -0.12 13.69 -0.46
N LEU A 221 0.48 13.37 0.69
CA LEU A 221 0.03 13.91 1.99
C LEU A 221 0.22 15.44 2.03
N TRP A 222 1.38 15.96 1.61
CA TRP A 222 1.59 17.39 1.51
C TRP A 222 0.55 18.06 0.60
N ALA A 223 0.29 17.50 -0.58
CA ALA A 223 -0.73 18.04 -1.48
C ALA A 223 -2.14 17.98 -0.86
N THR A 224 -2.41 17.04 0.05
CA THR A 224 -3.66 17.00 0.82
C THR A 224 -3.76 18.16 1.80
N PHE A 225 -2.67 18.57 2.46
CA PHE A 225 -2.66 19.77 3.29
C PHE A 225 -2.90 21.04 2.46
N ARG A 226 -2.27 21.15 1.28
CA ARG A 226 -2.54 22.23 0.34
C ARG A 226 -4.01 22.28 -0.09
N ALA A 227 -4.61 21.10 -0.31
CA ALA A 227 -6.04 20.99 -0.65
C ALA A 227 -6.98 21.53 0.44
N MET A 228 -6.55 21.49 1.69
CA MET A 228 -7.26 22.03 2.85
C MET A 228 -6.98 23.54 3.10
N GLY A 229 -6.11 24.15 2.30
CA GLY A 229 -5.69 25.54 2.49
C GLY A 229 -4.67 25.72 3.62
N VAL A 230 -3.95 24.66 4.00
CA VAL A 230 -2.84 24.73 4.97
C VAL A 230 -1.55 24.94 4.20
N ASP A 231 -1.11 26.19 4.15
CA ASP A 231 0.00 26.64 3.29
C ASP A 231 1.34 26.82 4.03
N ASN A 232 1.30 26.85 5.35
CA ASN A 232 2.44 27.12 6.22
C ASN A 232 3.39 25.93 6.43
N ILE A 233 3.11 24.76 5.84
CA ILE A 233 3.91 23.56 5.98
C ILE A 233 4.45 23.15 4.60
N GLY A 234 5.64 23.67 4.24
CA GLY A 234 6.27 23.47 2.93
C GLY A 234 6.79 22.03 2.74
N LEU A 235 6.71 21.51 1.51
CA LEU A 235 7.23 20.16 1.19
C LEU A 235 8.73 20.04 1.40
N PHE A 236 9.50 21.08 1.01
CA PHE A 236 10.96 21.03 1.10
C PHE A 236 11.46 21.21 2.55
N GLU A 237 10.72 21.93 3.38
CA GLU A 237 11.06 22.15 4.79
C GLU A 237 10.71 20.95 5.66
N HIS A 238 9.58 20.32 5.39
CA HIS A 238 8.98 19.22 6.18
C HIS A 238 8.89 17.89 5.42
N GLY A 239 9.64 17.73 4.33
CA GLY A 239 9.62 16.51 3.52
C GLY A 239 9.92 15.23 4.31
N PRO A 240 10.96 15.21 5.16
CA PRO A 240 11.25 14.07 6.02
C PRO A 240 10.10 13.74 6.97
N GLU A 241 9.45 14.74 7.57
CA GLU A 241 8.32 14.56 8.49
C GLU A 241 7.11 13.94 7.78
N TYR A 242 6.78 14.43 6.57
CA TYR A 242 5.74 13.82 5.73
C TYR A 242 6.06 12.36 5.42
N LEU A 243 7.32 12.08 5.08
CA LEU A 243 7.79 10.74 4.76
C LEU A 243 7.68 9.81 5.97
N ALA A 244 8.13 10.25 7.15
CA ALA A 244 8.03 9.47 8.38
C ALA A 244 6.57 9.22 8.79
N ALA A 245 5.71 10.25 8.72
CA ALA A 245 4.30 10.14 9.10
C ALA A 245 3.55 9.14 8.22
N VAL A 246 3.70 9.22 6.89
CA VAL A 246 3.04 8.30 5.96
C VAL A 246 3.60 6.89 6.08
N SER A 247 4.94 6.74 6.06
CA SER A 247 5.55 5.41 6.04
C SER A 247 5.31 4.64 7.34
N LEU A 248 5.54 5.26 8.52
CA LEU A 248 5.32 4.56 9.78
C LEU A 248 3.84 4.18 9.99
N SER A 249 2.92 5.11 9.71
CA SER A 249 1.50 4.83 9.85
C SER A 249 1.03 3.68 8.94
N MET A 250 1.50 3.63 7.71
CA MET A 250 1.15 2.55 6.77
C MET A 250 1.78 1.21 7.16
N VAL A 251 3.06 1.20 7.59
CA VAL A 251 3.74 -0.02 8.04
C VAL A 251 3.06 -0.60 9.27
N ALA A 252 2.76 0.23 10.27
CA ALA A 252 2.05 -0.21 11.47
C ALA A 252 0.63 -0.69 11.16
N GLY A 253 -0.10 0.02 10.30
CA GLY A 253 -1.40 -0.41 9.80
C GLY A 253 -1.33 -1.73 9.02
N PHE A 254 -0.26 -1.98 8.27
CA PHE A 254 -0.04 -3.26 7.61
C PHE A 254 0.20 -4.38 8.64
N LEU A 255 1.02 -4.18 9.64
CA LEU A 255 1.35 -5.20 10.65
C LEU A 255 0.24 -5.44 11.66
N SER A 256 -0.73 -4.53 11.79
CA SER A 256 -1.90 -4.71 12.67
C SER A 256 -2.85 -5.83 12.22
N PHE A 257 -2.69 -6.39 11.02
CA PHE A 257 -3.61 -7.35 10.39
C PHE A 257 -5.06 -6.87 10.24
N ILE A 258 -5.36 -5.62 10.58
CA ILE A 258 -6.68 -5.02 10.37
C ILE A 258 -6.84 -4.65 8.87
N PRO A 259 -8.02 -4.87 8.25
CA PRO A 259 -8.27 -4.48 6.87
C PRO A 259 -7.91 -3.02 6.61
N ALA A 260 -7.12 -2.74 5.57
CA ALA A 260 -6.61 -1.42 5.23
C ALA A 260 -5.93 -0.65 6.39
N GLY A 261 -5.57 -1.32 7.50
CA GLY A 261 -4.99 -0.71 8.70
C GLY A 261 -5.95 0.22 9.45
N PHE A 262 -7.28 0.03 9.33
CA PHE A 262 -8.26 0.90 9.96
C PHE A 262 -8.01 1.10 11.46
N GLY A 263 -8.10 2.33 11.91
CA GLY A 263 -7.83 2.74 13.28
C GLY A 263 -6.34 2.87 13.57
N VAL A 264 -5.55 1.81 13.46
CA VAL A 264 -4.11 1.84 13.79
C VAL A 264 -3.34 2.82 12.89
N ARG A 265 -3.52 2.73 11.57
CA ARG A 265 -2.91 3.66 10.62
C ARG A 265 -3.33 5.10 10.90
N ASP A 266 -4.63 5.31 11.15
CA ASP A 266 -5.19 6.65 11.34
C ASP A 266 -4.71 7.27 12.64
N LEU A 267 -4.67 6.50 13.74
CA LEU A 267 -4.18 6.96 15.03
C LEU A 267 -2.69 7.32 14.98
N ILE A 268 -1.86 6.47 14.36
CA ILE A 268 -0.42 6.75 14.24
C ILE A 268 -0.18 7.95 13.32
N LEU A 269 -0.91 8.04 12.21
CA LEU A 269 -0.79 9.20 11.33
C LEU A 269 -1.18 10.49 12.05
N LEU A 270 -2.32 10.52 12.75
CA LEU A 270 -2.78 11.65 13.53
C LEU A 270 -1.71 12.08 14.56
N GLU A 271 -1.24 11.15 15.36
CA GLU A 271 -0.26 11.39 16.42
C GLU A 271 1.05 11.97 15.85
N LEU A 272 1.54 11.41 14.74
CA LEU A 272 2.73 11.92 14.08
C LEU A 272 2.52 13.30 13.46
N LEU A 273 1.35 13.56 12.88
CA LEU A 273 1.04 14.88 12.32
C LEU A 273 1.01 15.95 13.41
N VAL A 274 0.39 15.67 14.55
CA VAL A 274 0.37 16.61 15.68
C VAL A 274 1.78 16.87 16.21
N ARG A 275 2.58 15.82 16.41
CA ARG A 275 3.92 15.96 17.01
C ARG A 275 4.96 16.55 16.06
N LEU A 276 4.97 16.15 14.79
CA LEU A 276 6.00 16.56 13.84
C LEU A 276 5.73 17.93 13.24
N PHE A 277 4.46 18.35 13.14
CA PHE A 277 4.09 19.61 12.50
C PHE A 277 3.49 20.64 13.47
N ALA A 278 3.34 20.27 14.74
CA ALA A 278 2.72 21.12 15.77
C ALA A 278 1.33 21.67 15.36
N ILE A 279 0.55 20.88 14.63
CA ILE A 279 -0.80 21.22 14.19
C ILE A 279 -1.86 20.73 15.17
N SER A 280 -3.06 21.31 15.10
CA SER A 280 -4.17 20.88 15.96
C SER A 280 -4.66 19.47 15.62
N ASP A 281 -5.18 18.78 16.64
CA ASP A 281 -5.83 17.45 16.46
C ASP A 281 -6.94 17.49 15.40
N ALA A 282 -7.67 18.61 15.32
CA ALA A 282 -8.72 18.81 14.33
C ALA A 282 -8.15 18.78 12.90
N THR A 283 -7.05 19.54 12.66
CA THR A 283 -6.38 19.57 11.35
C THR A 283 -5.80 18.21 10.99
N ALA A 284 -5.13 17.53 11.92
CA ALA A 284 -4.56 16.22 11.71
C ALA A 284 -5.64 15.16 11.40
N THR A 285 -6.79 15.21 12.10
CA THR A 285 -7.92 14.30 11.88
C THR A 285 -8.51 14.50 10.48
N VAL A 286 -8.76 15.75 10.08
CA VAL A 286 -9.31 16.06 8.75
C VAL A 286 -8.32 15.68 7.65
N ALA A 287 -7.02 15.97 7.82
CA ALA A 287 -5.99 15.60 6.86
C ALA A 287 -5.88 14.08 6.67
N SER A 288 -5.92 13.30 7.76
CA SER A 288 -5.90 11.84 7.70
C SER A 288 -7.12 11.27 6.96
N ALA A 289 -8.32 11.79 7.25
CA ALA A 289 -9.55 11.38 6.58
C ALA A 289 -9.55 11.75 5.08
N MET A 290 -9.16 12.98 4.76
CA MET A 290 -9.06 13.47 3.37
C MET A 290 -8.06 12.66 2.56
N LEU A 291 -6.87 12.40 3.10
CA LEU A 291 -5.87 11.54 2.46
C LEU A 291 -6.44 10.17 2.11
N ARG A 292 -7.18 9.57 3.03
CA ARG A 292 -7.82 8.27 2.83
C ARG A 292 -8.88 8.31 1.73
N ILE A 293 -9.73 9.34 1.73
CA ILE A 293 -10.77 9.51 0.70
C ILE A 293 -10.12 9.71 -0.67
N ILE A 294 -9.14 10.61 -0.77
CA ILE A 294 -8.43 10.90 -2.02
C ILE A 294 -7.79 9.63 -2.57
N TRP A 295 -7.10 8.85 -1.74
CA TRP A 295 -6.47 7.62 -2.18
C TRP A 295 -7.49 6.57 -2.62
N LEU A 296 -8.56 6.36 -1.86
CA LEU A 296 -9.63 5.41 -2.22
C LEU A 296 -10.29 5.78 -3.54
N VAL A 297 -10.68 7.07 -3.71
CA VAL A 297 -11.32 7.54 -4.95
C VAL A 297 -10.37 7.38 -6.14
N SER A 298 -9.09 7.72 -5.97
CA SER A 298 -8.08 7.56 -7.01
C SER A 298 -7.90 6.10 -7.42
N GLU A 299 -7.87 5.18 -6.45
CA GLU A 299 -7.79 3.73 -6.71
C GLU A 299 -9.02 3.21 -7.44
N LEU A 300 -10.22 3.65 -7.05
CA LEU A 300 -11.45 3.27 -7.71
C LEU A 300 -11.48 3.75 -9.16
N ILE A 301 -11.10 5.01 -9.41
CA ILE A 301 -11.05 5.59 -10.75
C ILE A 301 -10.07 4.83 -11.64
N ILE A 302 -8.82 4.67 -11.21
CA ILE A 302 -7.80 3.99 -12.04
C ILE A 302 -8.17 2.52 -12.26
N SER A 303 -8.72 1.85 -11.25
CA SER A 303 -9.15 0.45 -11.38
C SER A 303 -10.33 0.31 -12.35
N ALA A 304 -11.28 1.24 -12.34
CA ALA A 304 -12.37 1.28 -13.29
C ALA A 304 -11.85 1.46 -14.72
N ILE A 305 -10.96 2.43 -14.94
CA ILE A 305 -10.34 2.67 -16.24
C ILE A 305 -9.62 1.40 -16.74
N LEU A 306 -8.75 0.82 -15.90
CA LEU A 306 -7.95 -0.35 -16.27
C LEU A 306 -8.78 -1.64 -16.41
N TYR A 307 -9.97 -1.71 -15.79
CA TYR A 307 -10.88 -2.85 -15.96
C TYR A 307 -11.39 -2.96 -17.40
N PHE A 308 -11.69 -1.82 -18.05
CA PHE A 308 -12.17 -1.79 -19.42
C PHE A 308 -11.05 -1.86 -20.48
N VAL A 309 -9.81 -1.70 -20.08
CA VAL A 309 -8.66 -1.87 -20.98
C VAL A 309 -8.50 -3.35 -21.30
N LYS A 310 -8.87 -3.77 -22.50
CA LYS A 310 -8.68 -5.15 -22.98
C LYS A 310 -7.18 -5.46 -23.04
N THR A 311 -6.77 -6.48 -22.30
CA THR A 311 -5.44 -7.09 -22.45
C THR A 311 -5.53 -8.18 -23.51
N LYS A 312 -4.83 -8.00 -24.61
CA LYS A 312 -4.60 -9.05 -25.60
C LYS A 312 -3.63 -10.08 -25.03
#